data_9ad8046c1db9c1ac9afc595148634584
#
_entry.id   9ad8046c1db9c1ac9afc595148634584
#
_cell.length_a   1.000
_cell.length_b   1.000
_cell.length_c   1.000
_cell.angle_alpha   90.00
_cell.angle_beta   90.00
_cell.angle_gamma   90.00
#
_symmetry.space_group_name_H-M   'P 1'
#
loop_
_entity.id
_entity.type
_entity.pdbx_description
1 polymer ?
#
loop_
_entity_poly.entity_id
_entity_poly.type
_entity_poly.pdbx_seq_one_letter_code
_entity_poly.pdbx_strand_id
1 'polypeptide(L)'
;MCIRDRKIIESHCAKIYTRIPANRKKSFFKDIKDRYVSYQCFRDVKRYSDAIVTLTQGDAAMWGQHPNIHIIPNTTSIDIQTISSCEAPRVIAAGRLTWQKGFDRLIDAWNIVQKRHPDWILDIFGEGFYKDSLARQIKDRKLEHSITIHPFTQNITQEYLNSSILALSSNYEGFGLVLIEAMSLGVPCVSFDCPFGPSEIIRNQEDGLLVKNGDIQGFANALCHLIEHEAERKAFGKRAKQNITRYSLRNIMPQWEMLFHKLTEK
;
A
#
# COMPACT_ATOMS: atom_id res chain seq x y z
N MET A 1 -8.47 11.62 -18.40
CA MET A 1 -8.12 11.12 -19.77
C MET A 1 -9.34 11.23 -20.67
N CYS A 2 -9.19 11.66 -21.90
CA CYS A 2 -10.27 11.74 -22.90
C CYS A 2 -9.92 10.87 -24.11
N ILE A 3 -10.89 10.10 -24.59
CA ILE A 3 -10.78 9.29 -25.81
C ILE A 3 -11.98 9.65 -26.66
N ARG A 4 -11.79 10.31 -27.82
CA ARG A 4 -12.87 10.78 -28.70
C ARG A 4 -14.04 11.40 -27.91
N ASP A 5 -13.80 12.46 -27.17
CA ASP A 5 -14.78 13.16 -26.32
C ASP A 5 -15.33 12.35 -25.13
N ARG A 6 -14.83 11.11 -24.88
CA ARG A 6 -15.18 10.32 -23.69
C ARG A 6 -14.32 10.71 -22.49
N LYS A 7 -14.92 10.79 -21.32
CA LYS A 7 -14.29 11.19 -20.07
C LYS A 7 -14.13 9.98 -19.17
N ILE A 8 -12.89 9.56 -18.95
CA ILE A 8 -12.53 8.50 -18.01
C ILE A 8 -11.86 9.15 -16.80
N ILE A 9 -12.32 8.82 -15.63
CA ILE A 9 -11.71 9.26 -14.36
C ILE A 9 -11.19 8.03 -13.64
N GLU A 10 -9.91 8.06 -13.32
CA GLU A 10 -9.25 7.04 -12.52
C GLU A 10 -9.06 7.54 -11.09
N SER A 11 -9.52 6.74 -10.12
CA SER A 11 -9.44 7.03 -8.69
C SER A 11 -8.18 6.37 -8.11
N HIS A 12 -7.11 7.13 -7.89
CA HIS A 12 -5.88 6.67 -7.26
C HIS A 12 -5.90 6.74 -5.72
N CYS A 13 -6.90 7.42 -5.17
CA CYS A 13 -7.12 7.50 -3.72
C CYS A 13 -8.55 7.10 -3.43
N ALA A 14 -8.72 6.29 -2.39
CA ALA A 14 -10.06 5.92 -1.97
C ALA A 14 -10.90 7.16 -1.66
N LYS A 15 -12.12 7.18 -2.16
CA LYS A 15 -13.07 8.29 -2.06
C LYS A 15 -13.20 8.89 -0.66
N ILE A 16 -13.14 8.06 0.37
CA ILE A 16 -13.27 8.49 1.77
C ILE A 16 -12.15 9.43 2.20
N TYR A 17 -10.94 9.25 1.65
CA TYR A 17 -9.74 9.98 2.09
C TYR A 17 -9.49 11.27 1.33
N THR A 18 -10.15 11.50 0.21
CA THR A 18 -10.17 12.83 -0.43
C THR A 18 -10.85 13.88 0.46
N ARG A 19 -11.53 13.44 1.54
CA ARG A 19 -12.24 14.28 2.50
C ARG A 19 -11.50 14.52 3.80
N ILE A 20 -10.37 13.84 4.06
CA ILE A 20 -9.64 14.01 5.32
C ILE A 20 -8.75 15.25 5.21
N PRO A 21 -9.03 16.31 5.98
CA PRO A 21 -8.13 17.46 6.03
C PRO A 21 -6.86 17.07 6.75
N ALA A 22 -5.70 17.38 6.15
CA ALA A 22 -4.43 17.31 6.84
C ALA A 22 -4.53 18.20 8.09
N ASN A 23 -4.58 17.56 9.25
CA ASN A 23 -4.32 18.05 10.63
C ASN A 23 -4.41 19.58 10.86
N ARG A 24 -5.58 20.19 10.63
CA ARG A 24 -5.85 21.56 11.05
C ARG A 24 -7.16 21.59 11.83
N LYS A 25 -7.16 22.23 13.00
CA LYS A 25 -8.40 22.66 13.68
C LYS A 25 -9.21 23.53 12.70
N LYS A 26 -10.12 22.92 11.94
CA LYS A 26 -10.99 23.63 11.00
C LYS A 26 -12.22 24.14 11.76
N SER A 27 -12.67 25.35 11.43
CA SER A 27 -13.97 25.86 11.87
C SER A 27 -15.07 24.93 11.36
N PHE A 28 -16.09 24.68 12.17
CA PHE A 28 -17.28 23.88 11.83
C PHE A 28 -17.92 24.25 10.48
N PHE A 29 -18.02 25.54 10.18
CA PHE A 29 -18.56 26.03 8.91
C PHE A 29 -17.67 25.67 7.70
N LYS A 30 -16.35 25.65 7.89
CA LYS A 30 -15.40 25.28 6.82
C LYS A 30 -15.50 23.78 6.53
N ASP A 31 -15.71 22.96 7.55
CA ASP A 31 -15.90 21.51 7.39
C ASP A 31 -17.20 21.18 6.62
N ILE A 32 -18.30 21.88 6.91
CA ILE A 32 -19.57 21.75 6.17
C ILE A 32 -19.38 22.14 4.69
N LYS A 33 -18.71 23.26 4.44
CA LYS A 33 -18.44 23.72 3.07
C LYS A 33 -17.56 22.72 2.29
N ASP A 34 -16.49 22.21 2.92
CA ASP A 34 -15.61 21.23 2.32
C ASP A 34 -16.37 19.91 2.02
N ARG A 35 -17.27 19.48 2.90
CA ARG A 35 -18.15 18.33 2.69
C ARG A 35 -19.13 18.54 1.53
N TYR A 36 -19.73 19.71 1.45
CA TYR A 36 -20.65 20.04 0.37
C TYR A 36 -19.93 20.08 -0.98
N VAL A 37 -18.78 20.75 -1.07
CA VAL A 37 -17.96 20.82 -2.29
C VAL A 37 -17.53 19.42 -2.72
N SER A 38 -17.08 18.59 -1.78
CA SER A 38 -16.74 17.19 -2.08
C SER A 38 -17.93 16.41 -2.62
N TYR A 39 -19.11 16.54 -1.99
CA TYR A 39 -20.33 15.87 -2.46
C TYR A 39 -20.71 16.29 -3.88
N GLN A 40 -20.67 17.61 -4.18
CA GLN A 40 -20.94 18.12 -5.52
C GLN A 40 -19.93 17.56 -6.53
N CYS A 41 -18.64 17.59 -6.21
CA CYS A 41 -17.59 17.03 -7.06
C CYS A 41 -17.86 15.55 -7.40
N PHE A 42 -18.20 14.72 -6.41
CA PHE A 42 -18.50 13.31 -6.66
C PHE A 42 -19.76 13.09 -7.48
N ARG A 43 -20.78 13.91 -7.25
CA ARG A 43 -22.01 13.88 -8.07
C ARG A 43 -21.72 14.25 -9.51
N ASP A 44 -20.91 15.29 -9.71
CA ASP A 44 -20.57 15.77 -11.06
C ASP A 44 -19.66 14.76 -11.78
N VAL A 45 -18.71 14.15 -11.09
CA VAL A 45 -17.91 13.03 -11.63
C VAL A 45 -18.83 11.91 -12.12
N LYS A 46 -19.78 11.46 -11.30
CA LYS A 46 -20.75 10.44 -11.71
C LYS A 46 -21.59 10.84 -12.92
N ARG A 47 -22.02 12.11 -12.95
CA ARG A 47 -22.93 12.60 -13.98
C ARG A 47 -22.26 12.83 -15.32
N TYR A 48 -20.99 13.26 -15.31
CA TYR A 48 -20.30 13.74 -16.51
C TYR A 48 -19.13 12.84 -16.97
N SER A 49 -18.91 11.71 -16.28
CA SER A 49 -17.89 10.74 -16.70
C SER A 49 -18.54 9.56 -17.41
N ASP A 50 -17.96 9.17 -18.53
CA ASP A 50 -18.35 7.97 -19.26
C ASP A 50 -17.90 6.69 -18.56
N ALA A 51 -16.78 6.75 -17.82
CA ALA A 51 -16.30 5.68 -16.95
C ALA A 51 -15.58 6.23 -15.72
N ILE A 52 -15.73 5.53 -14.60
CA ILE A 52 -14.98 5.73 -13.38
C ILE A 52 -14.23 4.44 -13.11
N VAL A 53 -12.91 4.50 -13.12
CA VAL A 53 -12.05 3.36 -12.80
C VAL A 53 -11.57 3.48 -11.36
N THR A 54 -11.78 2.42 -10.59
CA THR A 54 -11.27 2.28 -9.22
C THR A 54 -10.24 1.15 -9.18
N LEU A 55 -9.31 1.22 -8.23
CA LEU A 55 -8.23 0.25 -8.13
C LEU A 55 -8.63 -0.98 -7.31
N THR A 56 -9.68 -0.86 -6.48
CA THR A 56 -10.11 -1.88 -5.53
C THR A 56 -11.63 -1.99 -5.50
N GLN A 57 -12.12 -3.15 -5.09
CA GLN A 57 -13.55 -3.36 -4.86
C GLN A 57 -14.06 -2.49 -3.70
N GLY A 58 -13.23 -2.35 -2.66
CA GLY A 58 -13.55 -1.50 -1.52
C GLY A 58 -13.78 -0.04 -1.91
N ASP A 59 -12.92 0.53 -2.78
CA ASP A 59 -13.13 1.90 -3.30
C ASP A 59 -14.36 1.95 -4.22
N ALA A 60 -14.56 0.97 -5.09
CA ALA A 60 -15.74 0.89 -5.95
C ALA A 60 -17.04 0.91 -5.14
N ALA A 61 -17.11 0.17 -4.05
CA ALA A 61 -18.27 0.15 -3.15
C ALA A 61 -18.59 1.53 -2.56
N MET A 62 -17.57 2.35 -2.30
CA MET A 62 -17.75 3.73 -1.81
C MET A 62 -18.39 4.67 -2.84
N TRP A 63 -18.27 4.37 -4.12
CA TRP A 63 -18.95 5.10 -5.19
C TRP A 63 -20.44 4.74 -5.27
N GLY A 64 -20.87 3.62 -4.66
CA GLY A 64 -22.22 3.07 -4.72
C GLY A 64 -22.56 2.49 -6.10
N GLN A 65 -23.77 2.02 -6.26
CA GLN A 65 -24.21 1.43 -7.53
C GLN A 65 -24.21 2.50 -8.64
N HIS A 66 -23.36 2.31 -9.64
CA HIS A 66 -23.29 3.15 -10.83
C HIS A 66 -22.81 2.30 -12.01
N PRO A 67 -23.50 2.34 -13.17
CA PRO A 67 -23.23 1.42 -14.29
C PRO A 67 -21.86 1.61 -14.95
N ASN A 68 -21.23 2.76 -14.72
CA ASN A 68 -19.96 3.12 -15.35
C ASN A 68 -18.76 3.00 -14.40
N ILE A 69 -18.90 2.29 -13.28
CA ILE A 69 -17.77 1.97 -12.39
C ILE A 69 -17.12 0.69 -12.88
N HIS A 70 -15.82 0.75 -13.07
CA HIS A 70 -14.96 -0.36 -13.47
C HIS A 70 -13.85 -0.52 -12.44
N ILE A 71 -13.54 -1.76 -12.08
CA ILE A 71 -12.44 -2.07 -11.18
C ILE A 71 -11.30 -2.57 -12.03
N ILE A 72 -10.26 -1.76 -12.19
CA ILE A 72 -9.04 -2.11 -12.91
C ILE A 72 -7.87 -1.81 -11.99
N PRO A 73 -7.27 -2.82 -11.38
CA PRO A 73 -6.16 -2.64 -10.44
C PRO A 73 -4.92 -2.07 -11.12
N ASN A 74 -4.02 -1.50 -10.31
CA ASN A 74 -2.69 -1.18 -10.77
C ASN A 74 -1.90 -2.45 -11.10
N THR A 75 -0.94 -2.30 -11.99
CA THR A 75 0.01 -3.34 -12.35
C THR A 75 1.40 -3.00 -11.83
N THR A 76 2.24 -4.02 -11.68
CA THR A 76 3.68 -3.84 -11.49
C THR A 76 4.41 -4.01 -12.82
N SER A 77 5.41 -3.17 -13.05
CA SER A 77 6.35 -3.31 -14.16
C SER A 77 7.54 -4.21 -13.80
N ILE A 78 7.59 -4.72 -12.58
CA ILE A 78 8.66 -5.61 -12.12
C ILE A 78 8.40 -7.00 -12.70
N ASP A 79 9.09 -7.32 -13.78
CA ASP A 79 9.12 -8.65 -14.41
C ASP A 79 10.53 -9.22 -14.30
N ILE A 80 10.95 -9.54 -13.08
CA ILE A 80 12.26 -10.08 -12.80
C ILE A 80 12.13 -11.56 -12.40
N GLN A 81 12.92 -12.41 -13.05
CA GLN A 81 12.96 -13.84 -12.73
C GLN A 81 13.60 -14.11 -11.35
N THR A 82 14.51 -13.25 -10.93
CA THR A 82 15.17 -13.34 -9.62
C THR A 82 14.17 -13.09 -8.50
N ILE A 83 14.27 -13.88 -7.44
CA ILE A 83 13.49 -13.73 -6.21
C ILE A 83 14.41 -13.54 -5.02
N SER A 84 13.92 -12.89 -3.98
CA SER A 84 14.64 -12.81 -2.70
C SER A 84 14.81 -14.22 -2.12
N SER A 85 15.98 -14.48 -1.51
CA SER A 85 16.19 -15.68 -0.71
C SER A 85 15.39 -15.65 0.61
N CYS A 86 14.96 -14.47 1.04
CA CYS A 86 14.33 -14.21 2.33
C CYS A 86 15.19 -14.65 3.54
N GLU A 87 16.53 -14.61 3.40
CA GLU A 87 17.48 -15.03 4.46
C GLU A 87 18.10 -13.85 5.21
N ALA A 88 18.19 -12.69 4.55
CA ALA A 88 18.75 -11.50 5.19
C ALA A 88 17.94 -11.11 6.44
N PRO A 89 18.59 -10.79 7.57
CA PRO A 89 17.89 -10.34 8.78
C PRO A 89 17.40 -8.90 8.63
N ARG A 90 16.58 -8.67 7.60
CA ARG A 90 16.20 -7.33 7.13
C ARG A 90 14.71 -7.25 6.81
N VAL A 91 14.04 -6.29 7.45
CA VAL A 91 12.69 -5.86 7.10
C VAL A 91 12.79 -4.55 6.32
N ILE A 92 12.03 -4.41 5.25
CA ILE A 92 11.97 -3.20 4.45
C ILE A 92 10.58 -2.57 4.52
N ALA A 93 10.53 -1.25 4.50
CA ALA A 93 9.33 -0.46 4.30
C ALA A 93 9.63 0.66 3.29
N ALA A 94 8.68 0.98 2.42
CA ALA A 94 8.87 2.01 1.40
C ALA A 94 7.63 2.88 1.22
N GLY A 95 7.84 4.19 1.05
CA GLY A 95 6.76 5.12 0.78
C GLY A 95 7.04 6.54 1.22
N ARG A 96 6.13 7.46 0.89
CA ARG A 96 6.24 8.86 1.30
C ARG A 96 6.22 8.97 2.83
N LEU A 97 7.13 9.73 3.42
CA LEU A 97 7.17 9.96 4.87
C LEU A 97 6.06 10.93 5.28
N THR A 98 4.85 10.42 5.37
CA THR A 98 3.62 11.14 5.69
C THR A 98 2.78 10.36 6.70
N TRP A 99 1.83 11.01 7.36
CA TRP A 99 0.89 10.35 8.25
C TRP A 99 0.16 9.17 7.58
N GLN A 100 -0.14 9.27 6.28
CA GLN A 100 -0.79 8.18 5.54
C GLN A 100 -0.05 6.86 5.67
N LYS A 101 1.28 6.88 5.56
CA LYS A 101 2.11 5.66 5.56
C LYS A 101 2.36 5.07 6.95
N GLY A 102 2.05 5.82 8.03
CA GLY A 102 2.03 5.29 9.40
C GLY A 102 3.38 4.73 9.88
N PHE A 103 4.50 5.30 9.43
CA PHE A 103 5.82 4.83 9.86
C PHE A 103 6.09 5.04 11.34
N ASP A 104 5.39 5.98 11.97
CA ASP A 104 5.36 6.14 13.43
C ASP A 104 4.88 4.87 14.14
N ARG A 105 3.82 4.25 13.62
CA ARG A 105 3.29 2.97 14.13
C ARG A 105 4.25 1.80 13.88
N LEU A 106 4.95 1.82 12.73
CA LEU A 106 5.96 0.83 12.41
C LEU A 106 7.15 0.90 13.39
N ILE A 107 7.61 2.10 13.72
CA ILE A 107 8.67 2.30 14.72
C ILE A 107 8.22 1.79 16.09
N ASP A 108 6.95 2.02 16.47
CA ASP A 108 6.40 1.50 17.72
C ASP A 108 6.35 -0.03 17.74
N ALA A 109 5.94 -0.66 16.65
CA ALA A 109 5.97 -2.11 16.49
C ALA A 109 7.41 -2.65 16.51
N TRP A 110 8.32 -1.96 15.81
CA TRP A 110 9.73 -2.36 15.75
C TRP A 110 10.42 -2.32 17.11
N ASN A 111 10.06 -1.38 17.99
CA ASN A 111 10.57 -1.36 19.37
C ASN A 111 10.22 -2.62 20.16
N ILE A 112 9.18 -3.35 19.79
CA ILE A 112 8.82 -4.64 20.37
C ILE A 112 9.64 -5.75 19.71
N VAL A 113 9.74 -5.73 18.36
CA VAL A 113 10.51 -6.71 17.57
C VAL A 113 11.98 -6.70 18.00
N GLN A 114 12.61 -5.54 18.11
CA GLN A 114 14.02 -5.38 18.41
C GLN A 114 14.45 -6.02 19.75
N LYS A 115 13.55 -6.03 20.72
CA LYS A 115 13.81 -6.68 22.04
C LYS A 115 13.90 -8.21 21.94
N ARG A 116 13.25 -8.79 20.93
CA ARG A 116 13.23 -10.25 20.70
C ARG A 116 14.27 -10.67 19.66
N HIS A 117 14.53 -9.81 18.70
CA HIS A 117 15.39 -10.08 17.53
C HIS A 117 16.38 -8.93 17.31
N PRO A 118 17.39 -8.78 18.18
CA PRO A 118 18.35 -7.67 18.13
C PRO A 118 19.24 -7.66 16.88
N ASP A 119 19.37 -8.79 16.20
CA ASP A 119 20.18 -8.92 14.97
C ASP A 119 19.43 -8.50 13.70
N TRP A 120 18.13 -8.20 13.80
CA TRP A 120 17.34 -7.75 12.65
C TRP A 120 17.33 -6.23 12.54
N ILE A 121 17.29 -5.76 11.29
CA ILE A 121 17.23 -4.32 10.98
C ILE A 121 15.96 -3.98 10.20
N LEU A 122 15.51 -2.73 10.35
CA LEU A 122 14.41 -2.14 9.60
C LEU A 122 14.95 -0.98 8.76
N ASP A 123 14.81 -1.10 7.45
CA ASP A 123 15.13 -0.02 6.50
C ASP A 123 13.85 0.61 5.95
N ILE A 124 13.73 1.93 6.13
CA ILE A 124 12.60 2.72 5.65
C ILE A 124 13.09 3.59 4.48
N PHE A 125 12.56 3.36 3.27
CA PHE A 125 12.91 4.12 2.09
C PHE A 125 11.84 5.16 1.77
N GLY A 126 12.23 6.43 1.71
CA GLY A 126 11.32 7.47 1.30
C GLY A 126 11.69 8.88 1.75
N GLU A 127 10.88 9.82 1.28
CA GLU A 127 10.99 11.24 1.61
C GLU A 127 9.64 11.82 2.02
N GLY A 128 9.67 12.91 2.76
CA GLY A 128 8.47 13.64 3.18
C GLY A 128 8.66 14.41 4.48
N PHE A 129 7.68 15.22 4.78
CA PHE A 129 7.76 16.20 5.88
C PHE A 129 7.68 15.56 7.28
N TYR A 130 7.45 14.25 7.39
CA TYR A 130 7.51 13.53 8.67
C TYR A 130 8.92 13.02 9.01
N LYS A 131 9.93 13.18 8.14
CA LYS A 131 11.29 12.67 8.34
C LYS A 131 11.87 13.02 9.71
N ASP A 132 11.84 14.29 10.07
CA ASP A 132 12.43 14.77 11.34
C ASP A 132 11.66 14.26 12.57
N SER A 133 10.35 14.11 12.47
CA SER A 133 9.56 13.56 13.58
C SER A 133 9.81 12.07 13.78
N LEU A 134 9.98 11.31 12.68
CA LEU A 134 10.32 9.88 12.73
C LEU A 134 11.73 9.68 13.27
N ALA A 135 12.71 10.50 12.84
CA ALA A 135 14.07 10.45 13.35
C ALA A 135 14.13 10.73 14.87
N ARG A 136 13.35 11.69 15.37
CA ARG A 136 13.21 11.95 16.80
C ARG A 136 12.62 10.73 17.53
N GLN A 137 11.54 10.13 17.00
CA GLN A 137 10.92 8.95 17.61
C GLN A 137 11.90 7.76 17.68
N ILE A 138 12.69 7.53 16.63
CA ILE A 138 13.74 6.49 16.61
C ILE A 138 14.74 6.74 17.74
N LYS A 139 15.22 7.99 17.88
CA LYS A 139 16.17 8.39 18.93
C LYS A 139 15.57 8.24 20.34
N ASP A 140 14.34 8.71 20.54
CA ASP A 140 13.66 8.65 21.85
C ASP A 140 13.45 7.20 22.31
N ARG A 141 13.32 6.26 21.35
CA ARG A 141 13.22 4.83 21.61
C ARG A 141 14.56 4.09 21.58
N LYS A 142 15.68 4.79 21.33
CA LYS A 142 17.04 4.22 21.25
C LYS A 142 17.16 3.12 20.20
N LEU A 143 16.57 3.33 19.03
CA LEU A 143 16.52 2.36 17.91
C LEU A 143 17.45 2.73 16.75
N GLU A 144 18.36 3.71 16.91
CA GLU A 144 19.25 4.18 15.85
C GLU A 144 20.18 3.10 15.31
N HIS A 145 20.44 2.06 16.11
CA HIS A 145 21.28 0.93 15.74
C HIS A 145 20.55 -0.09 14.84
N SER A 146 19.22 -0.04 14.76
CA SER A 146 18.40 -1.05 14.07
C SER A 146 17.38 -0.49 13.10
N ILE A 147 17.16 0.84 13.08
CA ILE A 147 16.30 1.50 12.09
C ILE A 147 17.10 2.53 11.32
N THR A 148 17.05 2.45 9.98
CA THR A 148 17.62 3.46 9.10
C THR A 148 16.55 4.03 8.18
N ILE A 149 16.48 5.38 8.10
CA ILE A 149 15.65 6.08 7.12
C ILE A 149 16.54 6.47 5.93
N HIS A 150 16.32 5.81 4.81
CA HIS A 150 16.99 6.07 3.55
C HIS A 150 16.21 7.08 2.71
N PRO A 151 16.88 7.85 1.85
CA PRO A 151 16.21 8.68 0.85
C PRO A 151 15.44 7.82 -0.15
N PHE A 152 14.64 8.46 -1.00
CA PHE A 152 14.06 7.81 -2.18
C PHE A 152 15.17 7.20 -3.06
N THR A 153 14.93 5.99 -3.54
CA THR A 153 15.83 5.31 -4.48
C THR A 153 15.09 4.86 -5.74
N GLN A 154 15.75 4.99 -6.89
CA GLN A 154 15.25 4.42 -8.14
C GLN A 154 15.51 2.90 -8.23
N ASN A 155 16.39 2.37 -7.37
CA ASN A 155 16.76 0.95 -7.35
C ASN A 155 16.07 0.18 -6.23
N ILE A 156 14.81 0.50 -5.95
CA ILE A 156 14.02 -0.14 -4.87
C ILE A 156 13.90 -1.66 -5.06
N THR A 157 13.93 -2.10 -6.32
CA THR A 157 13.89 -3.53 -6.67
C THR A 157 15.02 -4.31 -6.03
N GLN A 158 16.26 -3.78 -6.06
CA GLN A 158 17.40 -4.43 -5.42
C GLN A 158 17.25 -4.44 -3.89
N GLU A 159 16.66 -3.39 -3.32
CA GLU A 159 16.41 -3.33 -1.89
C GLU A 159 15.38 -4.37 -1.44
N TYR A 160 14.33 -4.60 -2.23
CA TYR A 160 13.40 -5.71 -1.98
C TYR A 160 14.10 -7.06 -2.07
N LEU A 161 14.91 -7.31 -3.10
CA LEU A 161 15.65 -8.57 -3.25
C LEU A 161 16.58 -8.86 -2.08
N ASN A 162 17.15 -7.83 -1.47
CA ASN A 162 18.04 -7.93 -0.32
C ASN A 162 17.28 -7.96 1.03
N SER A 163 15.96 -8.10 1.00
CA SER A 163 15.12 -8.08 2.21
C SER A 163 14.33 -9.38 2.34
N SER A 164 13.96 -9.72 3.56
CA SER A 164 13.22 -10.94 3.88
C SER A 164 11.73 -10.71 4.10
N ILE A 165 11.32 -9.51 4.50
CA ILE A 165 9.94 -9.16 4.82
C ILE A 165 9.69 -7.72 4.41
N LEU A 166 8.56 -7.44 3.73
CA LEU A 166 8.05 -6.08 3.58
C LEU A 166 7.06 -5.77 4.71
N ALA A 167 7.20 -4.60 5.34
CA ALA A 167 6.27 -4.08 6.33
C ALA A 167 5.45 -2.89 5.77
N LEU A 168 4.11 -3.01 5.74
CA LEU A 168 3.21 -1.92 5.34
C LEU A 168 2.35 -1.48 6.53
N SER A 169 2.70 -0.33 7.09
CA SER A 169 2.06 0.22 8.30
C SER A 169 1.01 1.29 8.05
N SER A 170 0.57 1.45 6.80
CA SER A 170 -0.28 2.55 6.37
C SER A 170 -1.58 2.69 7.16
N ASN A 171 -2.00 3.94 7.39
CA ASN A 171 -3.32 4.24 7.94
C ASN A 171 -4.43 3.95 6.92
N TYR A 172 -4.14 4.17 5.65
CA TYR A 172 -5.00 3.84 4.51
C TYR A 172 -4.16 3.78 3.23
N GLU A 173 -4.65 3.06 2.24
CA GLU A 173 -4.08 2.98 0.90
C GLU A 173 -5.14 3.31 -0.16
N GLY A 174 -4.70 3.59 -1.38
CA GLY A 174 -5.55 3.54 -2.57
C GLY A 174 -5.52 2.17 -3.22
N PHE A 175 -4.35 1.49 -3.10
CA PHE A 175 -4.12 0.14 -3.61
C PHE A 175 -3.01 -0.57 -2.82
N GLY A 176 -1.81 0.02 -2.73
CA GLY A 176 -0.65 -0.58 -2.08
C GLY A 176 0.37 -1.12 -3.07
N LEU A 177 0.85 -0.28 -4.01
CA LEU A 177 1.84 -0.67 -5.04
C LEU A 177 3.05 -1.38 -4.46
N VAL A 178 3.58 -0.93 -3.32
CA VAL A 178 4.74 -1.54 -2.67
C VAL A 178 4.51 -3.02 -2.29
N LEU A 179 3.25 -3.43 -2.06
CA LEU A 179 2.92 -4.84 -1.81
C LEU A 179 3.13 -5.67 -3.08
N ILE A 180 2.55 -5.23 -4.20
CA ILE A 180 2.69 -5.98 -5.46
C ILE A 180 4.13 -5.97 -5.99
N GLU A 181 4.89 -4.91 -5.73
CA GLU A 181 6.31 -4.82 -6.05
C GLU A 181 7.12 -5.85 -5.26
N ALA A 182 7.02 -5.86 -3.94
CA ALA A 182 7.75 -6.79 -3.08
C ALA A 182 7.34 -8.25 -3.33
N MET A 183 6.03 -8.52 -3.44
CA MET A 183 5.50 -9.85 -3.72
C MET A 183 5.95 -10.38 -5.09
N SER A 184 6.11 -9.52 -6.12
CA SER A 184 6.67 -9.93 -7.43
C SER A 184 8.09 -10.45 -7.32
N LEU A 185 8.83 -10.03 -6.32
CA LEU A 185 10.20 -10.45 -6.02
C LEU A 185 10.27 -11.57 -4.96
N GLY A 186 9.13 -12.15 -4.61
CA GLY A 186 9.06 -13.22 -3.64
C GLY A 186 9.29 -12.79 -2.18
N VAL A 187 9.08 -11.52 -1.87
CA VAL A 187 9.17 -11.00 -0.50
C VAL A 187 7.78 -11.03 0.15
N PRO A 188 7.57 -11.83 1.20
CA PRO A 188 6.29 -11.87 1.92
C PRO A 188 6.06 -10.56 2.67
N CYS A 189 4.78 -10.19 2.81
CA CYS A 189 4.39 -8.93 3.39
C CYS A 189 3.71 -9.12 4.75
N VAL A 190 4.02 -8.23 5.70
CA VAL A 190 3.21 -7.99 6.90
C VAL A 190 2.55 -6.63 6.74
N SER A 191 1.23 -6.58 6.76
CA SER A 191 0.48 -5.35 6.55
C SER A 191 -0.61 -5.14 7.58
N PHE A 192 -0.85 -3.90 7.99
CA PHE A 192 -2.16 -3.59 8.55
C PHE A 192 -3.24 -3.81 7.49
N ASP A 193 -4.36 -4.40 7.89
CA ASP A 193 -5.58 -4.43 7.10
C ASP A 193 -6.25 -3.06 7.17
N CYS A 194 -5.57 -2.09 6.54
CA CYS A 194 -6.07 -0.74 6.43
C CYS A 194 -7.08 -0.64 5.27
N PRO A 195 -7.97 0.35 5.30
CA PRO A 195 -8.92 0.53 4.22
C PRO A 195 -8.25 0.60 2.85
N PHE A 196 -8.75 -0.25 1.96
CA PHE A 196 -8.48 -0.43 0.53
C PHE A 196 -7.06 -0.91 0.18
N GLY A 197 -7.00 -2.04 -0.48
CA GLY A 197 -5.80 -2.62 -1.06
C GLY A 197 -5.22 -3.82 -0.31
N PRO A 198 -4.70 -3.72 0.92
CA PRO A 198 -3.98 -4.83 1.52
C PRO A 198 -4.74 -6.16 1.55
N SER A 199 -6.00 -6.19 1.99
CA SER A 199 -6.83 -7.39 2.01
C SER A 199 -7.28 -7.89 0.64
N GLU A 200 -7.17 -7.06 -0.41
CA GLU A 200 -7.43 -7.49 -1.78
C GLU A 200 -6.15 -8.04 -2.45
N ILE A 201 -4.97 -7.69 -1.94
CA ILE A 201 -3.67 -8.11 -2.47
C ILE A 201 -3.13 -9.32 -1.72
N ILE A 202 -3.10 -9.27 -0.40
CA ILE A 202 -2.53 -10.30 0.45
C ILE A 202 -3.58 -11.36 0.77
N ARG A 203 -3.27 -12.62 0.53
CA ARG A 203 -4.01 -13.76 1.05
C ARG A 203 -3.44 -14.10 2.42
N ASN A 204 -4.18 -13.66 3.45
CA ASN A 204 -3.72 -13.81 4.83
C ASN A 204 -3.38 -15.26 5.18
N GLN A 205 -2.22 -15.49 5.79
CA GLN A 205 -1.66 -16.80 6.16
C GLN A 205 -1.28 -17.71 4.97
N GLU A 206 -1.34 -17.20 3.74
CA GLU A 206 -0.90 -17.94 2.55
C GLU A 206 0.37 -17.31 1.93
N ASP A 207 0.34 -16.02 1.68
CA ASP A 207 1.39 -15.28 0.98
C ASP A 207 1.86 -14.02 1.72
N GLY A 208 1.32 -13.78 2.92
CA GLY A 208 1.62 -12.70 3.82
C GLY A 208 0.72 -12.70 5.04
N LEU A 209 0.88 -11.74 5.91
CA LEU A 209 0.09 -11.59 7.13
C LEU A 209 -0.64 -10.25 7.15
N LEU A 210 -1.95 -10.31 7.41
CA LEU A 210 -2.80 -9.15 7.64
C LEU A 210 -3.09 -9.01 9.13
N VAL A 211 -2.87 -7.82 9.65
CA VAL A 211 -3.09 -7.47 11.06
C VAL A 211 -4.16 -6.40 11.13
N LYS A 212 -5.04 -6.48 12.13
CA LYS A 212 -6.06 -5.46 12.36
C LYS A 212 -5.45 -4.07 12.37
N ASN A 213 -6.04 -3.14 11.61
CA ASN A 213 -5.51 -1.79 11.51
C ASN A 213 -5.38 -1.11 12.89
N GLY A 214 -4.16 -0.67 13.21
CA GLY A 214 -3.82 -0.03 14.46
C GLY A 214 -3.41 -0.97 15.61
N ASP A 215 -3.47 -2.27 15.43
CA ASP A 215 -2.96 -3.24 16.41
C ASP A 215 -1.44 -3.36 16.31
N ILE A 216 -0.74 -2.47 17.02
CA ILE A 216 0.73 -2.40 17.06
C ILE A 216 1.34 -3.69 17.59
N GLN A 217 0.77 -4.26 18.65
CA GLN A 217 1.26 -5.50 19.24
C GLN A 217 1.08 -6.68 18.31
N GLY A 218 -0.08 -6.78 17.66
CA GLY A 218 -0.36 -7.79 16.63
C GLY A 218 0.59 -7.67 15.44
N PHE A 219 0.92 -6.44 15.01
CA PHE A 219 1.87 -6.21 13.93
C PHE A 219 3.28 -6.64 14.28
N ALA A 220 3.74 -6.31 15.49
CA ALA A 220 5.02 -6.77 16.00
C ALA A 220 5.08 -8.30 16.11
N ASN A 221 4.02 -8.95 16.60
CA ASN A 221 3.93 -10.39 16.67
C ASN A 221 3.97 -11.06 15.29
N ALA A 222 3.30 -10.48 14.28
CA ALA A 222 3.33 -10.97 12.92
C ALA A 222 4.74 -10.86 12.29
N LEU A 223 5.46 -9.78 12.54
CA LEU A 223 6.86 -9.65 12.14
C LEU A 223 7.74 -10.71 12.85
N CYS A 224 7.63 -10.83 14.17
CA CYS A 224 8.38 -11.84 14.92
C CYS A 224 8.09 -13.25 14.44
N HIS A 225 6.83 -13.55 14.13
CA HIS A 225 6.44 -14.86 13.59
C HIS A 225 7.20 -15.19 12.30
N LEU A 226 7.20 -14.29 11.30
CA LEU A 226 7.95 -14.52 10.06
C LEU A 226 9.46 -14.50 10.25
N ILE A 227 9.98 -13.77 11.24
CA ILE A 227 11.39 -13.79 11.61
C ILE A 227 11.79 -15.16 12.15
N GLU A 228 11.00 -15.71 13.06
CA GLU A 228 11.25 -16.97 13.75
C GLU A 228 11.02 -18.21 12.87
N HIS A 229 10.17 -18.10 11.83
CA HIS A 229 9.76 -19.23 10.99
C HIS A 229 10.28 -19.07 9.56
N GLU A 230 11.60 -19.24 9.36
CA GLU A 230 12.25 -19.04 8.06
C GLU A 230 11.63 -19.88 6.94
N ALA A 231 11.34 -21.16 7.19
CA ALA A 231 10.73 -22.03 6.19
C ALA A 231 9.36 -21.53 5.74
N GLU A 232 8.54 -21.04 6.66
CA GLU A 232 7.24 -20.46 6.36
C GLU A 232 7.38 -19.11 5.63
N ARG A 233 8.30 -18.25 6.07
CA ARG A 233 8.65 -16.98 5.40
C ARG A 233 9.01 -17.20 3.93
N LYS A 234 9.91 -18.16 3.66
CA LYS A 234 10.29 -18.55 2.27
C LYS A 234 9.10 -19.12 1.48
N ALA A 235 8.27 -19.95 2.12
CA ALA A 235 7.08 -20.51 1.48
C ALA A 235 6.05 -19.41 1.16
N PHE A 236 5.84 -18.45 2.05
CA PHE A 236 4.99 -17.29 1.79
C PHE A 236 5.52 -16.46 0.62
N GLY A 237 6.81 -16.15 0.58
CA GLY A 237 7.42 -15.41 -0.53
C GLY A 237 7.23 -16.11 -1.87
N LYS A 238 7.40 -17.43 -1.92
CA LYS A 238 7.17 -18.22 -3.14
C LYS A 238 5.70 -18.16 -3.59
N ARG A 239 4.74 -18.29 -2.67
CA ARG A 239 3.31 -18.17 -2.97
C ARG A 239 2.93 -16.73 -3.35
N ALA A 240 3.52 -15.72 -2.69
CA ALA A 240 3.33 -14.32 -3.02
C ALA A 240 3.65 -14.04 -4.50
N LYS A 241 4.82 -14.50 -4.99
CA LYS A 241 5.21 -14.36 -6.40
C LYS A 241 4.22 -15.04 -7.35
N GLN A 242 3.71 -16.20 -7.00
CA GLN A 242 2.72 -16.90 -7.82
C GLN A 242 1.38 -16.15 -7.86
N ASN A 243 0.90 -15.75 -6.69
CA ASN A 243 -0.41 -15.11 -6.56
C ASN A 243 -0.45 -13.70 -7.17
N ILE A 244 0.67 -12.97 -7.16
CA ILE A 244 0.73 -11.60 -7.65
C ILE A 244 0.66 -11.50 -9.18
N THR A 245 0.83 -12.60 -9.90
CA THR A 245 0.72 -12.62 -11.36
C THR A 245 -0.62 -12.09 -11.88
N ARG A 246 -1.67 -12.12 -11.05
CA ARG A 246 -2.98 -11.53 -11.39
C ARG A 246 -2.92 -10.02 -11.64
N TYR A 247 -1.90 -9.33 -11.12
CA TYR A 247 -1.63 -7.91 -11.32
C TYR A 247 -0.54 -7.64 -12.36
N SER A 248 -0.15 -8.65 -13.14
CA SER A 248 0.80 -8.46 -14.23
C SER A 248 0.19 -7.62 -15.37
N LEU A 249 1.04 -6.94 -16.14
CA LEU A 249 0.62 -6.19 -17.33
C LEU A 249 -0.24 -7.06 -18.26
N ARG A 250 0.17 -8.32 -18.47
CA ARG A 250 -0.56 -9.27 -19.32
C ARG A 250 -2.01 -9.49 -18.90
N ASN A 251 -2.29 -9.44 -17.59
CA ASN A 251 -3.63 -9.69 -17.05
C ASN A 251 -4.45 -8.40 -16.85
N ILE A 252 -3.79 -7.27 -16.69
CA ILE A 252 -4.47 -5.99 -16.45
C ILE A 252 -4.75 -5.23 -17.75
N MET A 253 -3.81 -5.21 -18.70
CA MET A 253 -3.99 -4.43 -19.94
C MET A 253 -5.24 -4.82 -20.76
N PRO A 254 -5.61 -6.11 -20.92
CA PRO A 254 -6.84 -6.47 -21.60
C PRO A 254 -8.11 -5.87 -20.98
N GLN A 255 -8.12 -5.59 -19.68
CA GLN A 255 -9.26 -4.95 -19.00
C GLN A 255 -9.40 -3.49 -19.44
N TRP A 256 -8.29 -2.78 -19.62
CA TRP A 256 -8.28 -1.43 -20.19
C TRP A 256 -8.70 -1.43 -21.65
N GLU A 257 -8.21 -2.38 -22.45
CA GLU A 257 -8.58 -2.52 -23.86
C GLU A 257 -10.09 -2.75 -24.01
N MET A 258 -10.67 -3.67 -23.23
CA MET A 258 -12.12 -3.90 -23.22
C MET A 258 -12.91 -2.65 -22.83
N LEU A 259 -12.44 -1.89 -21.85
CA LEU A 259 -13.08 -0.65 -21.45
C LEU A 259 -13.04 0.37 -22.59
N PHE A 260 -11.91 0.54 -23.25
CA PHE A 260 -11.76 1.48 -24.35
C PHE A 260 -12.63 1.10 -25.55
N HIS A 261 -12.70 -0.18 -25.94
CA HIS A 261 -13.60 -0.66 -26.99
C HIS A 261 -15.06 -0.35 -26.65
N LYS A 262 -15.50 -0.72 -25.46
CA LYS A 262 -16.87 -0.42 -24.99
C LYS A 262 -17.24 1.06 -25.06
N LEU A 263 -16.28 1.95 -24.83
CA LEU A 263 -16.52 3.40 -24.87
C LEU A 263 -16.46 3.97 -26.29
N THR A 264 -15.79 3.31 -27.22
CA THR A 264 -15.67 3.78 -28.62
C THR A 264 -16.76 3.26 -29.52
N GLU A 265 -17.44 2.15 -29.17
CA GLU A 265 -18.55 1.56 -29.92
C GLU A 265 -19.92 2.24 -29.64
N LYS A 266 -20.01 3.13 -28.66
CA LYS A 266 -21.16 3.96 -28.31
C LYS A 266 -21.04 5.34 -28.95
#